data_498bad70cac568cb89b009b088b2941c
#
_entry.id   498bad70cac568cb89b009b088b2941c
#
_cell.length_a   1.000
_cell.length_b   1.000
_cell.length_c   1.000
_cell.angle_alpha   90.00
_cell.angle_beta   90.00
_cell.angle_gamma   90.00
#
_symmetry.space_group_name_H-M   'P 1'
#
loop_
_entity.id
_entity.type
_entity.pdbx_description
1 polymer ?
#
loop_
_entity_poly.entity_id
_entity_poly.type
_entity_poly.pdbx_seq_one_letter_code
_entity_poly.pdbx_strand_id
1 'polypeptide(L)'
;MVRRYRQMENVMAYARIVSTGDNYLHHINNGSFDVDADEPASLGGQGKGFAPFDLYLASLAACTAITLRMYAQRKGWELGEFHAELRSDRDADGRFHVHRVLHASAELSDAQWQRLLEVVEKTPVTLVMREGARITSERGGAA
;
A
#
# COMPACT_ATOMS: atom_id res chain seq x y z
N MET A 1 -1.55 -16.49 27.78
CA MET A 1 -2.39 -15.30 27.62
C MET A 1 -1.59 -14.00 27.75
N VAL A 2 -0.79 -13.84 28.78
CA VAL A 2 0.00 -12.61 29.03
C VAL A 2 1.09 -12.33 27.95
N ARG A 3 1.67 -13.35 27.33
CA ARG A 3 2.68 -13.18 26.27
C ARG A 3 2.12 -12.64 24.95
N ARG A 4 0.87 -12.90 24.61
CA ARG A 4 0.22 -12.38 23.40
C ARG A 4 -0.13 -10.89 23.50
N TYR A 5 -0.49 -10.41 24.68
CA TYR A 5 -0.82 -9.00 24.87
C TYR A 5 0.41 -8.08 24.85
N ARG A 6 1.58 -8.54 25.32
CA ARG A 6 2.81 -7.75 25.31
C ARG A 6 3.40 -7.58 23.89
N GLN A 7 3.09 -8.49 22.96
CA GLN A 7 3.52 -8.34 21.56
C GLN A 7 2.63 -7.37 20.75
N MET A 8 1.45 -7.03 21.24
CA MET A 8 0.55 -6.11 20.55
C MET A 8 0.85 -4.63 20.81
N GLU A 9 1.61 -4.29 21.85
CA GLU A 9 1.93 -2.90 22.19
C GLU A 9 2.82 -2.18 21.16
N ASN A 10 3.53 -2.93 20.29
CA ASN A 10 4.41 -2.39 19.24
C ASN A 10 3.94 -2.69 17.82
N VAL A 11 2.70 -3.19 17.63
CA VAL A 11 2.17 -3.50 16.30
C VAL A 11 1.74 -2.21 15.60
N MET A 12 2.42 -1.85 14.52
CA MET A 12 2.09 -0.71 13.67
C MET A 12 0.91 -0.98 12.74
N ALA A 13 0.79 -2.23 12.25
CA ALA A 13 -0.24 -2.65 11.33
C ALA A 13 -0.54 -4.13 11.54
N TYR A 14 -1.74 -4.53 11.19
CA TYR A 14 -2.20 -5.92 11.33
C TYR A 14 -3.01 -6.32 10.11
N ALA A 15 -2.81 -7.52 9.62
CA ALA A 15 -3.68 -8.14 8.64
C ALA A 15 -3.77 -9.64 8.91
N ARG A 16 -4.96 -10.18 8.75
CA ARG A 16 -5.24 -11.61 8.80
C ARG A 16 -5.83 -12.03 7.47
N ILE A 17 -5.42 -13.16 6.95
CA ILE A 17 -5.94 -13.73 5.71
C ILE A 17 -6.54 -15.11 5.98
N VAL A 18 -7.66 -15.40 5.34
CA VAL A 18 -8.35 -16.69 5.43
C VAL A 18 -8.67 -17.17 4.03
N SER A 19 -8.40 -18.46 3.77
CA SER A 19 -8.81 -19.11 2.53
C SER A 19 -10.32 -19.21 2.41
N THR A 20 -10.80 -19.26 1.19
CA THR A 20 -12.19 -19.58 0.87
C THR A 20 -12.29 -20.98 0.26
N GLY A 21 -13.48 -21.41 -0.11
CA GLY A 21 -13.66 -22.62 -0.91
C GLY A 21 -13.27 -22.45 -2.39
N ASP A 22 -13.05 -21.20 -2.82
CA ASP A 22 -12.73 -20.88 -4.22
C ASP A 22 -11.21 -20.69 -4.38
N ASN A 23 -10.59 -21.56 -5.08
CA ASN A 23 -9.18 -21.60 -5.48
C ASN A 23 -8.25 -20.58 -4.79
N TYR A 24 -7.97 -19.44 -5.43
CA TYR A 24 -7.04 -18.41 -4.89
C TYR A 24 -7.75 -17.26 -4.20
N LEU A 25 -9.08 -17.24 -4.19
CA LEU A 25 -9.83 -16.20 -3.49
C LEU A 25 -9.62 -16.32 -1.98
N HIS A 26 -9.16 -15.26 -1.39
CA HIS A 26 -8.93 -15.14 0.06
C HIS A 26 -9.57 -13.86 0.59
N HIS A 27 -9.98 -13.89 1.84
CA HIS A 27 -10.47 -12.72 2.55
C HIS A 27 -9.39 -12.18 3.50
N ILE A 28 -9.10 -10.91 3.39
CA ILE A 28 -8.16 -10.21 4.26
C ILE A 28 -8.93 -9.26 5.16
N ASN A 29 -8.57 -9.20 6.43
CA ASN A 29 -9.21 -8.33 7.41
C ASN A 29 -8.15 -7.74 8.35
N ASN A 30 -8.32 -6.47 8.72
CA ASN A 30 -7.44 -5.79 9.67
C ASN A 30 -8.07 -5.59 11.07
N GLY A 31 -9.22 -6.22 11.31
CA GLY A 31 -10.02 -6.04 12.52
C GLY A 31 -11.19 -5.08 12.33
N SER A 32 -11.17 -4.23 11.31
CA SER A 32 -12.22 -3.23 11.04
C SER A 32 -12.71 -3.23 9.61
N PHE A 33 -11.84 -3.54 8.65
CA PHE A 33 -12.15 -3.48 7.22
C PHE A 33 -11.72 -4.77 6.51
N ASP A 34 -12.45 -5.09 5.45
CA ASP A 34 -12.22 -6.26 4.62
C ASP A 34 -11.74 -5.86 3.23
N VAL A 35 -10.86 -6.68 2.67
CA VAL A 35 -10.45 -6.63 1.27
C VAL A 35 -10.23 -8.05 0.77
N ASP A 36 -10.67 -8.32 -0.46
CA ASP A 36 -10.47 -9.62 -1.07
C ASP A 36 -9.22 -9.63 -1.96
N ALA A 37 -8.50 -10.74 -1.91
CA ALA A 37 -7.36 -11.02 -2.76
C ALA A 37 -7.64 -12.24 -3.62
N ASP A 38 -7.25 -12.18 -4.88
CA ASP A 38 -7.36 -13.27 -5.85
C ASP A 38 -6.28 -13.09 -6.92
N GLU A 39 -6.12 -14.07 -7.77
CA GLU A 39 -5.36 -13.93 -9.01
C GLU A 39 -6.31 -13.72 -10.19
N PRO A 40 -5.86 -13.11 -11.29
CA PRO A 40 -6.66 -13.03 -12.50
C PRO A 40 -6.83 -14.41 -13.15
N ALA A 41 -7.81 -14.53 -14.02
CA ALA A 41 -8.10 -15.77 -14.72
C ALA A 41 -6.89 -16.32 -15.50
N SER A 42 -6.04 -15.42 -16.03
CA SER A 42 -4.79 -15.79 -16.72
C SER A 42 -3.79 -16.53 -15.84
N LEU A 43 -3.88 -16.41 -14.53
CA LEU A 43 -3.04 -17.09 -13.54
C LEU A 43 -3.80 -18.16 -12.74
N GLY A 44 -4.99 -18.53 -13.18
CA GLY A 44 -5.79 -19.57 -12.55
C GLY A 44 -6.76 -19.12 -11.46
N GLY A 45 -6.86 -17.82 -11.22
CA GLY A 45 -7.84 -17.24 -10.33
C GLY A 45 -9.17 -16.93 -11.03
N GLN A 46 -10.04 -16.22 -10.35
CA GLN A 46 -11.34 -15.78 -10.86
C GLN A 46 -11.45 -14.25 -11.02
N GLY A 47 -10.40 -13.51 -10.68
CA GLY A 47 -10.41 -12.06 -10.76
C GLY A 47 -11.39 -11.40 -9.80
N LYS A 48 -11.65 -12.00 -8.64
CA LYS A 48 -12.64 -11.50 -7.66
C LYS A 48 -12.07 -10.61 -6.57
N GLY A 49 -10.81 -10.26 -6.64
CA GLY A 49 -10.15 -9.41 -5.67
C GLY A 49 -8.86 -8.82 -6.23
N PHE A 50 -8.19 -8.02 -5.41
CA PHE A 50 -6.87 -7.49 -5.74
C PHE A 50 -5.85 -8.62 -5.86
N ALA A 51 -5.01 -8.58 -6.89
CA ALA A 51 -3.82 -9.42 -6.93
C ALA A 51 -2.79 -8.92 -5.89
N PRO A 52 -1.86 -9.77 -5.43
CA PRO A 52 -0.91 -9.38 -4.38
C PRO A 52 -0.12 -8.12 -4.68
N PHE A 53 0.39 -7.93 -5.89
CA PHE A 53 1.10 -6.71 -6.26
C PHE A 53 0.19 -5.48 -6.40
N ASP A 54 -1.09 -5.64 -6.69
CA ASP A 54 -2.06 -4.54 -6.64
C ASP A 54 -2.19 -4.02 -5.20
N LEU A 55 -2.21 -4.91 -4.21
CA LEU A 55 -2.20 -4.55 -2.79
C LEU A 55 -0.90 -3.87 -2.37
N TYR A 56 0.22 -4.29 -2.90
CA TYR A 56 1.51 -3.65 -2.71
C TYR A 56 1.49 -2.20 -3.20
N LEU A 57 1.01 -1.98 -4.43
CA LEU A 57 0.86 -0.63 -4.99
C LEU A 57 -0.19 0.18 -4.23
N ALA A 58 -1.30 -0.43 -3.81
CA ALA A 58 -2.36 0.23 -3.07
C ALA A 58 -1.85 0.81 -1.74
N SER A 59 -0.97 0.11 -1.04
CA SER A 59 -0.37 0.60 0.19
C SER A 59 0.48 1.87 -0.04
N LEU A 60 1.26 1.89 -1.11
CA LEU A 60 2.05 3.05 -1.51
C LEU A 60 1.16 4.21 -1.97
N ALA A 61 0.11 3.91 -2.72
CA ALA A 61 -0.87 4.91 -3.15
C ALA A 61 -1.58 5.59 -1.98
N ALA A 62 -2.02 4.81 -0.99
CA ALA A 62 -2.66 5.32 0.21
C ALA A 62 -1.71 6.24 0.99
N CYS A 63 -0.48 5.80 1.23
CA CYS A 63 0.52 6.59 1.93
C CYS A 63 0.85 7.89 1.18
N THR A 64 0.98 7.82 -0.13
CA THR A 64 1.23 8.98 -1.00
C THR A 64 0.12 10.03 -0.87
N ALA A 65 -1.12 9.62 -1.09
CA ALA A 65 -2.28 10.52 -1.09
C ALA A 65 -2.52 11.14 0.29
N ILE A 66 -2.49 10.34 1.34
CA ILE A 66 -2.72 10.80 2.71
C ILE A 66 -1.62 11.76 3.15
N THR A 67 -0.36 11.42 2.91
CA THR A 67 0.77 12.27 3.31
C THR A 67 0.75 13.61 2.58
N LEU A 68 0.47 13.62 1.28
CA LEU A 68 0.36 14.87 0.53
C LEU A 68 -0.81 15.74 1.02
N ARG A 69 -1.94 15.14 1.35
CA ARG A 69 -3.07 15.86 1.94
C ARG A 69 -2.69 16.49 3.27
N MET A 70 -2.05 15.74 4.15
CA MET A 70 -1.56 16.24 5.43
C MET A 70 -0.56 17.39 5.25
N TYR A 71 0.38 17.23 4.33
CA TYR A 71 1.38 18.26 4.04
C TYR A 71 0.74 19.55 3.50
N ALA A 72 -0.14 19.43 2.52
CA ALA A 72 -0.84 20.57 1.94
C ALA A 72 -1.68 21.31 2.98
N GLN A 73 -2.38 20.58 3.85
CA GLN A 73 -3.16 21.19 4.94
C GLN A 73 -2.28 22.00 5.88
N ARG A 74 -1.10 21.50 6.26
CA ARG A 74 -0.16 22.22 7.11
C ARG A 74 0.39 23.49 6.44
N LYS A 75 0.53 23.47 5.13
CA LYS A 75 1.00 24.62 4.34
C LYS A 75 -0.12 25.60 3.97
N GLY A 76 -1.37 25.23 4.21
CA GLY A 76 -2.51 26.02 3.74
C GLY A 76 -2.69 25.97 2.22
N TRP A 77 -2.22 24.91 1.59
CA TRP A 77 -2.36 24.70 0.14
C TRP A 77 -3.61 23.90 -0.16
N GLU A 78 -4.35 24.35 -1.17
CA GLU A 78 -5.50 23.60 -1.69
C GLU A 78 -5.06 22.65 -2.80
N LEU A 79 -5.29 21.35 -2.60
CA LEU A 79 -5.06 20.34 -3.63
C LEU A 79 -6.30 20.13 -4.51
N GLY A 80 -7.48 20.46 -4.00
CA GLY A 80 -8.72 20.04 -4.63
C GLY A 80 -8.87 18.53 -4.56
N GLU A 81 -9.43 17.93 -5.61
CA GLU A 81 -9.44 16.49 -5.78
C GLU A 81 -8.03 16.01 -6.15
N PHE A 82 -7.54 15.03 -5.41
CA PHE A 82 -6.23 14.45 -5.65
C PHE A 82 -6.38 12.99 -6.06
N HIS A 83 -5.66 12.57 -7.08
CA HIS A 83 -5.51 11.16 -7.40
C HIS A 83 -4.08 10.84 -7.86
N ALA A 84 -3.72 9.59 -7.75
CA ALA A 84 -2.44 9.09 -8.21
C ALA A 84 -2.62 7.76 -8.94
N GLU A 85 -1.87 7.57 -9.99
CA GLU A 85 -1.76 6.30 -10.69
C GLU A 85 -0.38 5.70 -10.42
N LEU A 86 -0.36 4.43 -10.01
CA LEU A 86 0.86 3.70 -9.76
C LEU A 86 0.93 2.49 -10.69
N ARG A 87 2.09 2.30 -11.28
CA ARG A 87 2.36 1.16 -12.16
C ARG A 87 3.67 0.50 -11.74
N SER A 88 3.73 -0.80 -11.89
CA SER A 88 4.95 -1.56 -11.67
C SER A 88 5.35 -2.34 -12.91
N ASP A 89 6.65 -2.43 -13.11
CA ASP A 89 7.28 -3.25 -14.13
C ASP A 89 8.65 -3.75 -13.63
N ARG A 90 9.36 -4.43 -14.49
CA ARG A 90 10.78 -4.70 -14.27
C ARG A 90 11.58 -3.88 -15.26
N ASP A 91 12.61 -3.21 -14.77
CA ASP A 91 13.52 -2.45 -15.61
C ASP A 91 14.42 -3.38 -16.45
N ALA A 92 15.31 -2.78 -17.26
CA ALA A 92 16.22 -3.52 -18.12
C ALA A 92 17.15 -4.46 -17.35
N ASP A 93 17.46 -4.16 -16.09
CA ASP A 93 18.26 -5.00 -15.20
C ASP A 93 17.43 -6.07 -14.45
N GLY A 94 16.14 -6.15 -14.72
CA GLY A 94 15.22 -7.08 -14.07
C GLY A 94 14.78 -6.64 -12.67
N ARG A 95 15.07 -5.42 -12.24
CA ARG A 95 14.68 -4.89 -10.95
C ARG A 95 13.22 -4.46 -10.96
N PHE A 96 12.52 -4.73 -9.88
CA PHE A 96 11.15 -4.27 -9.69
C PHE A 96 11.14 -2.74 -9.55
N HIS A 97 10.33 -2.11 -10.40
CA HIS A 97 10.22 -0.66 -10.50
C HIS A 97 8.78 -0.23 -10.32
N VAL A 98 8.56 0.83 -9.55
CA VAL A 98 7.25 1.46 -9.36
C VAL A 98 7.34 2.92 -9.80
N HIS A 99 6.41 3.32 -10.65
CA HIS A 99 6.28 4.70 -11.10
C HIS A 99 4.93 5.27 -10.63
N ARG A 100 4.97 6.49 -10.09
CA ARG A 100 3.78 7.23 -9.62
C ARG A 100 3.55 8.45 -10.48
N VAL A 101 2.31 8.68 -10.89
CA VAL A 101 1.86 9.92 -11.53
C VAL A 101 0.83 10.56 -10.63
N LEU A 102 1.05 11.81 -10.26
CA LEU A 102 0.24 12.56 -9.30
C LEU A 102 -0.59 13.62 -10.01
N HIS A 103 -1.84 13.75 -9.62
CA HIS A 103 -2.77 14.72 -10.17
C HIS A 103 -3.51 15.47 -9.05
N ALA A 104 -3.69 16.77 -9.22
CA ALA A 104 -4.50 17.60 -8.34
C ALA A 104 -5.38 18.51 -9.19
N SER A 105 -6.63 18.70 -8.80
CA SER A 105 -7.57 19.55 -9.55
C SER A 105 -7.35 21.04 -9.28
N ALA A 106 -6.75 21.40 -8.16
CA ALA A 106 -6.41 22.80 -7.88
C ALA A 106 -5.18 23.23 -8.69
N GLU A 107 -5.14 24.53 -9.03
CA GLU A 107 -3.95 25.12 -9.64
C GLU A 107 -2.84 25.24 -8.59
N LEU A 108 -1.73 24.57 -8.86
CA LEU A 108 -0.52 24.64 -8.03
C LEU A 108 0.61 25.23 -8.87
N SER A 109 1.44 26.07 -8.23
CA SER A 109 2.64 26.57 -8.89
C SER A 109 3.66 25.45 -9.13
N ASP A 110 4.60 25.70 -10.04
CA ASP A 110 5.69 24.76 -10.29
C ASP A 110 6.51 24.48 -9.02
N ALA A 111 6.71 25.53 -8.19
CA ALA A 111 7.42 25.38 -6.93
C ALA A 111 6.64 24.49 -5.94
N GLN A 112 5.32 24.63 -5.85
CA GLN A 112 4.48 23.76 -5.03
C GLN A 112 4.53 22.31 -5.53
N TRP A 113 4.42 22.08 -6.82
CA TRP A 113 4.53 20.75 -7.41
C TRP A 113 5.90 20.11 -7.15
N GLN A 114 6.98 20.87 -7.34
CA GLN A 114 8.32 20.37 -7.04
C GLN A 114 8.43 19.95 -5.58
N ARG A 115 7.88 20.74 -4.66
CA ARG A 115 7.91 20.42 -3.23
C ARG A 115 7.08 19.16 -2.92
N LEU A 116 5.90 19.00 -3.53
CA LEU A 116 5.09 17.79 -3.35
C LEU A 116 5.81 16.54 -3.86
N LEU A 117 6.49 16.64 -5.00
CA LEU A 117 7.29 15.54 -5.54
C LEU A 117 8.48 15.18 -4.63
N GLU A 118 9.10 16.15 -3.98
CA GLU A 118 10.13 15.88 -2.96
C GLU A 118 9.54 15.18 -1.72
N VAL A 119 8.35 15.59 -1.28
CA VAL A 119 7.68 15.01 -0.13
C VAL A 119 7.34 13.53 -0.36
N VAL A 120 6.84 13.17 -1.55
CA VAL A 120 6.46 11.77 -1.83
C VAL A 120 7.66 10.81 -1.84
N GLU A 121 8.86 11.32 -2.07
CA GLU A 121 10.08 10.52 -2.00
C GLU A 121 10.42 10.04 -0.59
N LYS A 122 9.84 10.66 0.43
CA LYS A 122 10.15 10.43 1.85
C LYS A 122 8.93 9.99 2.66
N THR A 123 7.85 9.57 2.02
CA THR A 123 6.71 9.04 2.77
C THR A 123 7.09 7.72 3.45
N PRO A 124 6.48 7.39 4.61
CA PRO A 124 6.88 6.21 5.37
C PRO A 124 6.90 4.91 4.57
N VAL A 125 5.85 4.64 3.79
CA VAL A 125 5.79 3.41 2.97
C VAL A 125 6.83 3.43 1.86
N THR A 126 7.08 4.60 1.23
CA THR A 126 8.15 4.74 0.22
C THR A 126 9.51 4.32 0.79
N LEU A 127 9.85 4.83 1.96
CA LEU A 127 11.14 4.53 2.60
C LEU A 127 11.25 3.05 2.97
N VAL A 128 10.20 2.47 3.53
CA VAL A 128 10.17 1.04 3.87
C VAL A 128 10.31 0.17 2.63
N MET A 129 9.62 0.50 1.54
CA MET A 129 9.71 -0.26 0.30
C MET A 129 11.10 -0.18 -0.34
N ARG A 130 11.77 0.97 -0.25
CA ARG A 130 13.14 1.13 -0.76
C ARG A 130 14.16 0.36 0.07
N GLU A 131 14.03 0.38 1.38
CA GLU A 131 14.92 -0.32 2.30
C GLU A 131 14.64 -1.82 2.33
N GLY A 132 13.38 -2.20 2.19
CA GLY A 132 12.88 -3.56 2.38
C GLY A 132 12.52 -3.83 3.82
N ALA A 133 11.82 -4.93 4.04
CA ALA A 133 11.41 -5.39 5.36
C ALA A 133 12.14 -6.67 5.74
N ARG A 134 12.50 -6.81 7.00
CA ARG A 134 12.90 -8.09 7.54
C ARG A 134 11.64 -8.93 7.76
N ILE A 135 11.57 -10.10 7.13
CA ILE A 135 10.40 -10.98 7.16
C ILE A 135 10.77 -12.28 7.86
N THR A 136 9.98 -12.67 8.85
CA THR A 136 10.14 -13.91 9.58
C THR A 136 8.85 -14.70 9.55
N SER A 137 8.94 -16.02 9.73
CA SER A 137 7.77 -16.91 9.71
C SER A 137 7.90 -17.97 10.78
N GLU A 138 6.78 -18.39 11.34
CA GLU A 138 6.70 -19.48 12.29
C GLU A 138 5.43 -20.31 12.06
N ARG A 139 5.44 -21.53 12.53
CA ARG A 139 4.25 -22.39 12.51
C ARG A 139 3.32 -21.98 13.66
N GLY A 140 2.06 -21.69 13.32
CA GLY A 140 1.01 -21.45 14.32
C GLY A 140 0.51 -22.72 14.99
N GLY A 141 -0.32 -22.56 16.01
CA GLY A 141 -1.06 -23.66 16.62
C GLY A 141 -2.21 -24.15 15.73
N ALA A 142 -2.90 -25.20 16.18
CA ALA A 142 -4.11 -25.68 15.48
C ALA A 142 -5.17 -24.56 15.39
N ALA A 143 -5.78 -24.44 14.23
CA ALA A 143 -6.81 -23.43 13.98
C ALA A 143 -8.10 -23.74 14.74
#